data_e09522b034a148256b46b7b89da52f02
#
_entry.id   e09522b034a148256b46b7b89da52f02
#
_cell.length_a   1.000
_cell.length_b   1.000
_cell.length_c   1.000
_cell.angle_alpha   90.00
_cell.angle_beta   90.00
_cell.angle_gamma   90.00
#
_symmetry.space_group_name_H-M   'P 1'
#
loop_
_entity.id
_entity.type
_entity.pdbx_description
1 polymer ?
#
loop_
_entity_poly.entity_id
_entity_poly.type
_entity_poly.pdbx_seq_one_letter_code
_entity_poly.pdbx_strand_id
1 'polypeptide(L)'
;MREWFTRAAVAVALMPTPAFADELKIDDLVVANTIPAPQRDATVNAAKGFYQFWNIGDEALLKAAISPDFTDHTLPSGRPQGPDGPAFASKTFRAAVPDLSVEVRKMIVAGDYVTVHMVFRGRFTGTFGKARGEGQAIDFIATDLLKVTNGRITDNWHIEDNLTLLTQMGVAKVEQ
;
A
#
# COMPACT_ATOMS: atom_id res chain seq x y z
N MET A 1 15.87 -32.02 61.69
CA MET A 1 14.85 -31.86 60.66
C MET A 1 15.15 -30.54 59.90
N ARG A 2 15.67 -30.60 58.69
CA ARG A 2 15.97 -29.43 57.84
C ARG A 2 14.95 -29.39 56.72
N GLU A 3 14.08 -28.40 56.73
CA GLU A 3 13.07 -28.18 55.66
C GLU A 3 13.75 -27.43 54.51
N TRP A 4 13.67 -28.00 53.31
CA TRP A 4 14.14 -27.40 52.05
C TRP A 4 12.96 -26.69 51.37
N PHE A 5 12.99 -25.38 51.38
CA PHE A 5 12.04 -24.59 50.58
C PHE A 5 12.54 -24.46 49.14
N THR A 6 11.86 -25.14 48.23
CA THR A 6 12.08 -24.99 46.79
C THR A 6 11.35 -23.73 46.31
N ARG A 7 12.11 -22.72 45.90
CA ARG A 7 11.55 -21.54 45.23
C ARG A 7 11.29 -21.87 43.76
N ALA A 8 10.04 -21.92 43.33
CA ALA A 8 9.67 -21.98 41.94
C ALA A 8 9.86 -20.59 41.31
N ALA A 9 10.74 -20.47 40.31
CA ALA A 9 10.90 -19.27 39.51
C ALA A 9 9.80 -19.29 38.42
N VAL A 10 8.87 -18.37 38.51
CA VAL A 10 7.86 -18.11 37.43
C VAL A 10 8.55 -17.30 36.33
N ALA A 11 8.86 -17.94 35.21
CA ALA A 11 9.30 -17.26 34.01
C ALA A 11 8.11 -16.57 33.37
N VAL A 12 8.03 -15.25 33.47
CA VAL A 12 7.08 -14.43 32.71
C VAL A 12 7.61 -14.35 31.28
N ALA A 13 6.95 -15.07 30.35
CA ALA A 13 7.21 -14.94 28.93
C ALA A 13 6.69 -13.57 28.49
N LEU A 14 7.62 -12.66 28.15
CA LEU A 14 7.30 -11.41 27.45
C LEU A 14 6.74 -11.79 26.07
N MET A 15 5.43 -11.70 25.91
CA MET A 15 4.83 -11.76 24.57
C MET A 15 5.28 -10.53 23.80
N PRO A 16 5.75 -10.67 22.53
CA PRO A 16 6.05 -9.52 21.71
C PRO A 16 4.78 -8.70 21.54
N THR A 17 4.82 -7.43 21.92
CA THR A 17 3.77 -6.46 21.58
C THR A 17 3.65 -6.45 20.06
N PRO A 18 2.41 -6.53 19.49
CA PRO A 18 2.24 -6.37 18.06
C PRO A 18 2.83 -5.02 17.67
N ALA A 19 3.77 -5.02 16.71
CA ALA A 19 4.21 -3.79 16.08
C ALA A 19 2.96 -3.14 15.52
N PHE A 20 2.63 -1.93 15.98
CA PHE A 20 1.57 -1.14 15.37
C PHE A 20 1.97 -0.98 13.91
N ALA A 21 1.13 -1.47 12.99
CA ALA A 21 1.31 -1.20 11.58
C ALA A 21 1.39 0.31 11.41
N ASP A 22 2.47 0.80 10.80
CA ASP A 22 2.67 2.24 10.62
C ASP A 22 1.43 2.84 9.95
N GLU A 23 0.85 3.86 10.58
CA GLU A 23 -0.29 4.57 10.03
C GLU A 23 0.13 5.26 8.73
N LEU A 24 -0.77 5.24 7.72
CA LEU A 24 -0.51 5.87 6.42
C LEU A 24 -0.21 7.36 6.61
N LYS A 25 0.99 7.76 6.23
CA LYS A 25 1.39 9.17 6.25
C LYS A 25 0.84 9.89 5.01
N ILE A 26 0.13 11.00 5.24
CA ILE A 26 -0.35 11.93 4.21
C ILE A 26 0.23 13.30 4.51
N ASP A 27 1.11 13.80 3.64
CA ASP A 27 1.79 15.08 3.86
C ASP A 27 0.87 16.27 3.57
N ASP A 28 0.04 16.18 2.53
CA ASP A 28 -0.83 17.28 2.10
C ASP A 28 -2.16 16.74 1.57
N LEU A 29 -3.27 17.22 2.16
CA LEU A 29 -4.64 16.90 1.76
C LEU A 29 -5.37 18.16 1.32
N VAL A 30 -5.70 18.24 0.04
CA VAL A 30 -6.47 19.34 -0.57
C VAL A 30 -7.87 18.84 -0.91
N VAL A 31 -8.89 19.54 -0.43
CA VAL A 31 -10.28 19.18 -0.71
C VAL A 31 -11.03 20.39 -1.28
N ALA A 32 -11.74 20.19 -2.40
CA ALA A 32 -12.55 21.24 -2.98
C ALA A 32 -13.68 21.66 -2.03
N ASN A 33 -13.86 22.96 -1.85
CA ASN A 33 -14.80 23.54 -0.88
C ASN A 33 -16.29 23.27 -1.18
N THR A 34 -16.60 22.80 -2.40
CA THR A 34 -17.97 22.53 -2.85
C THR A 34 -18.48 21.13 -2.48
N ILE A 35 -17.63 20.27 -1.87
CA ILE A 35 -18.01 18.89 -1.54
C ILE A 35 -18.70 18.85 -0.18
N PRO A 36 -19.93 18.29 -0.06
CA PRO A 36 -20.58 18.11 1.24
C PRO A 36 -19.74 17.23 2.18
N ALA A 37 -19.72 17.57 3.48
CA ALA A 37 -18.87 16.89 4.45
C ALA A 37 -19.03 15.34 4.46
N PRO A 38 -20.24 14.76 4.43
CA PRO A 38 -20.39 13.30 4.43
C PRO A 38 -19.77 12.64 3.17
N GLN A 39 -19.93 13.26 2.01
CA GLN A 39 -19.32 12.78 0.75
C GLN A 39 -17.79 12.89 0.82
N ARG A 40 -17.28 14.04 1.25
CA ARG A 40 -15.85 14.27 1.44
C ARG A 40 -15.23 13.20 2.32
N ASP A 41 -15.82 12.97 3.50
CA ASP A 41 -15.27 12.06 4.50
C ASP A 41 -15.30 10.61 3.98
N ALA A 42 -16.38 10.19 3.32
CA ALA A 42 -16.47 8.89 2.69
C ALA A 42 -15.42 8.69 1.59
N THR A 43 -15.22 9.71 0.73
CA THR A 43 -14.24 9.69 -0.36
C THR A 43 -12.80 9.63 0.16
N VAL A 44 -12.47 10.47 1.14
CA VAL A 44 -11.15 10.48 1.79
C VAL A 44 -10.87 9.14 2.50
N ASN A 45 -11.86 8.59 3.21
CA ASN A 45 -11.69 7.33 3.93
C ASN A 45 -11.49 6.13 2.98
N ALA A 46 -12.20 6.08 1.86
CA ALA A 46 -11.98 5.05 0.84
C ALA A 46 -10.55 5.10 0.29
N ALA A 47 -10.05 6.29 -0.08
CA ALA A 47 -8.69 6.47 -0.56
C ALA A 47 -7.65 6.10 0.52
N LYS A 48 -7.84 6.58 1.77
CA LYS A 48 -6.95 6.22 2.89
C LYS A 48 -6.89 4.71 3.12
N GLY A 49 -8.03 4.02 3.10
CA GLY A 49 -8.09 2.56 3.27
C GLY A 49 -7.34 1.82 2.16
N PHE A 50 -7.46 2.29 0.92
CA PHE A 50 -6.76 1.72 -0.24
C PHE A 50 -5.24 1.87 -0.13
N TYR A 51 -4.73 3.07 0.24
CA TYR A 51 -3.28 3.26 0.39
C TYR A 51 -2.73 2.65 1.68
N GLN A 52 -3.51 2.56 2.74
CA GLN A 52 -3.13 1.78 3.92
C GLN A 52 -2.99 0.29 3.58
N PHE A 53 -3.88 -0.27 2.75
CA PHE A 53 -3.69 -1.61 2.21
C PHE A 53 -2.36 -1.73 1.47
N TRP A 54 -2.02 -0.80 0.58
CA TRP A 54 -0.72 -0.80 -0.11
C TRP A 54 0.45 -0.68 0.86
N ASN A 55 0.29 0.06 1.97
CA ASN A 55 1.32 0.24 2.98
C ASN A 55 1.61 -1.02 3.82
N ILE A 56 0.59 -1.83 4.13
CA ILE A 56 0.75 -2.96 5.05
C ILE A 56 0.32 -4.33 4.48
N GLY A 57 -0.37 -4.36 3.34
CA GLY A 57 -0.80 -5.61 2.68
C GLY A 57 -2.06 -6.24 3.26
N ASP A 58 -2.84 -5.54 4.11
CA ASP A 58 -4.07 -6.08 4.71
C ASP A 58 -5.23 -6.05 3.70
N GLU A 59 -5.62 -7.21 3.20
CA GLU A 59 -6.71 -7.37 2.24
C GLU A 59 -8.10 -6.97 2.80
N ALA A 60 -8.29 -6.92 4.12
CA ALA A 60 -9.54 -6.44 4.70
C ALA A 60 -9.74 -4.94 4.43
N LEU A 61 -8.65 -4.15 4.46
CA LEU A 61 -8.67 -2.73 4.08
C LEU A 61 -9.00 -2.55 2.60
N LEU A 62 -8.43 -3.38 1.73
CA LEU A 62 -8.74 -3.36 0.29
C LEU A 62 -10.23 -3.63 0.06
N LYS A 63 -10.79 -4.69 0.63
CA LYS A 63 -12.22 -5.04 0.50
C LYS A 63 -13.15 -3.97 1.02
N ALA A 64 -12.75 -3.23 2.05
CA ALA A 64 -13.53 -2.11 2.58
C ALA A 64 -13.47 -0.89 1.66
N ALA A 65 -12.33 -0.64 1.01
CA ALA A 65 -12.06 0.55 0.22
C ALA A 65 -12.62 0.48 -1.22
N ILE A 66 -12.57 -0.70 -1.88
CA ILE A 66 -12.96 -0.83 -3.28
C ILE A 66 -14.37 -1.45 -3.47
N SER A 67 -14.97 -1.13 -4.61
CA SER A 67 -16.25 -1.72 -5.04
C SER A 67 -16.05 -3.16 -5.54
N PRO A 68 -17.07 -4.05 -5.40
CA PRO A 68 -17.09 -5.30 -6.15
C PRO A 68 -17.00 -5.13 -7.67
N ASP A 69 -17.48 -3.99 -8.19
CA ASP A 69 -17.45 -3.64 -9.61
C ASP A 69 -16.22 -2.76 -9.99
N PHE A 70 -15.15 -2.84 -9.18
CA PHE A 70 -13.92 -2.07 -9.41
C PHE A 70 -13.32 -2.36 -10.79
N THR A 71 -12.94 -1.30 -11.50
CA THR A 71 -12.30 -1.38 -12.81
C THR A 71 -10.95 -0.65 -12.79
N ASP A 72 -9.90 -1.36 -13.17
CA ASP A 72 -8.58 -0.81 -13.45
C ASP A 72 -8.48 -0.45 -14.94
N HIS A 73 -8.37 0.85 -15.26
CA HIS A 73 -8.32 1.37 -16.64
C HIS A 73 -6.90 1.38 -17.23
N THR A 74 -5.89 1.14 -16.41
CA THR A 74 -4.47 1.08 -16.82
C THR A 74 -3.85 -0.28 -16.51
N LEU A 75 -4.68 -1.32 -16.57
CA LEU A 75 -4.36 -2.69 -16.16
C LEU A 75 -3.06 -3.21 -16.78
N PRO A 76 -2.01 -3.47 -15.98
CA PRO A 76 -0.77 -4.07 -16.47
C PRO A 76 -0.99 -5.49 -16.99
N SER A 77 -0.22 -5.87 -18.02
CA SER A 77 -0.27 -7.22 -18.58
C SER A 77 -0.07 -8.30 -17.52
N GLY A 78 -0.93 -9.30 -17.51
CA GLY A 78 -0.88 -10.44 -16.56
C GLY A 78 -1.51 -10.19 -15.20
N ARG A 79 -2.02 -8.97 -14.93
CA ARG A 79 -2.80 -8.67 -13.72
C ARG A 79 -4.28 -9.01 -13.95
N PRO A 80 -4.99 -9.66 -13.02
CA PRO A 80 -6.43 -9.84 -13.11
C PRO A 80 -7.16 -8.48 -13.09
N GLN A 81 -8.24 -8.36 -13.85
CA GLN A 81 -9.14 -7.21 -13.76
C GLN A 81 -10.03 -7.34 -12.52
N GLY A 82 -10.56 -6.20 -12.07
CA GLY A 82 -11.50 -6.15 -10.95
C GLY A 82 -10.82 -6.16 -9.57
N PRO A 83 -11.60 -6.45 -8.52
CA PRO A 83 -11.14 -6.29 -7.13
C PRO A 83 -9.97 -7.19 -6.74
N ASP A 84 -9.72 -8.29 -7.44
CA ASP A 84 -8.58 -9.18 -7.20
C ASP A 84 -7.25 -8.60 -7.73
N GLY A 85 -7.30 -7.64 -8.64
CA GLY A 85 -6.12 -7.03 -9.28
C GLY A 85 -5.15 -6.39 -8.29
N PRO A 86 -5.59 -5.47 -7.44
CA PRO A 86 -4.73 -4.84 -6.44
C PRO A 86 -4.15 -5.83 -5.42
N ALA A 87 -4.93 -6.84 -4.98
CA ALA A 87 -4.44 -7.88 -4.07
C ALA A 87 -3.32 -8.70 -4.71
N PHE A 88 -3.52 -9.12 -5.95
CA PHE A 88 -2.50 -9.83 -6.75
C PHE A 88 -1.23 -9.00 -6.90
N ALA A 89 -1.37 -7.72 -7.24
CA ALA A 89 -0.25 -6.79 -7.43
C ALA A 89 0.55 -6.58 -6.14
N SER A 90 -0.14 -6.30 -5.03
CA SER A 90 0.49 -6.11 -3.72
C SER A 90 1.24 -7.36 -3.27
N LYS A 91 0.64 -8.55 -3.39
CA LYS A 91 1.29 -9.81 -3.06
C LYS A 91 2.55 -10.06 -3.89
N THR A 92 2.48 -9.81 -5.20
CA THR A 92 3.61 -9.99 -6.12
C THR A 92 4.73 -9.01 -5.78
N PHE A 93 4.39 -7.75 -5.53
CA PHE A 93 5.38 -6.74 -5.21
C PHE A 93 6.03 -6.97 -3.84
N ARG A 94 5.27 -7.36 -2.82
CA ARG A 94 5.80 -7.70 -1.49
C ARG A 94 6.64 -8.98 -1.50
N ALA A 95 6.42 -9.90 -2.44
CA ALA A 95 7.33 -11.03 -2.63
C ALA A 95 8.72 -10.60 -3.10
N ALA A 96 8.83 -9.47 -3.81
CA ALA A 96 10.10 -8.86 -4.20
C ALA A 96 10.66 -7.90 -3.13
N VAL A 97 9.79 -7.07 -2.55
CA VAL A 97 10.10 -6.00 -1.58
C VAL A 97 9.28 -6.23 -0.30
N PRO A 98 9.72 -7.11 0.63
CA PRO A 98 8.91 -7.51 1.79
C PRO A 98 8.59 -6.36 2.76
N ASP A 99 9.46 -5.36 2.85
CA ASP A 99 9.35 -4.16 3.66
C ASP A 99 8.73 -2.96 2.90
N LEU A 100 7.94 -3.25 1.85
CA LEU A 100 7.27 -2.22 1.05
C LEU A 100 6.44 -1.30 1.93
N SER A 101 6.67 -0.01 1.79
CA SER A 101 5.93 1.08 2.42
C SER A 101 5.44 2.10 1.40
N VAL A 102 4.36 2.80 1.74
CA VAL A 102 3.76 3.86 0.93
C VAL A 102 3.64 5.14 1.74
N GLU A 103 4.08 6.25 1.17
CA GLU A 103 3.90 7.58 1.73
C GLU A 103 3.14 8.45 0.72
N VAL A 104 1.97 8.94 1.12
CA VAL A 104 1.16 9.84 0.27
C VAL A 104 1.70 11.26 0.41
N ARG A 105 2.28 11.79 -0.66
CA ARG A 105 2.82 13.15 -0.72
C ARG A 105 1.73 14.18 -0.90
N LYS A 106 0.73 13.84 -1.72
CA LYS A 106 -0.39 14.74 -1.99
C LYS A 106 -1.65 13.95 -2.31
N MET A 107 -2.76 14.32 -1.69
CA MET A 107 -4.09 13.83 -2.00
C MET A 107 -5.00 15.01 -2.33
N ILE A 108 -5.61 15.00 -3.50
CA ILE A 108 -6.50 16.05 -3.98
C ILE A 108 -7.88 15.45 -4.22
N VAL A 109 -8.91 15.97 -3.54
CA VAL A 109 -10.30 15.51 -3.67
C VAL A 109 -11.14 16.55 -4.36
N ALA A 110 -11.74 16.18 -5.49
CA ALA A 110 -12.60 17.03 -6.31
C ALA A 110 -13.85 16.28 -6.76
N GLY A 111 -14.99 16.51 -6.11
CA GLY A 111 -16.23 15.77 -6.36
C GLY A 111 -16.05 14.29 -5.99
N ASP A 112 -16.30 13.41 -6.97
CA ASP A 112 -16.16 11.96 -6.84
C ASP A 112 -14.75 11.46 -7.18
N TYR A 113 -13.82 12.36 -7.50
CA TYR A 113 -12.47 12.00 -7.90
C TYR A 113 -11.43 12.32 -6.82
N VAL A 114 -10.45 11.44 -6.72
CA VAL A 114 -9.27 11.62 -5.85
C VAL A 114 -8.03 11.40 -6.68
N THR A 115 -7.17 12.40 -6.75
CA THR A 115 -5.81 12.23 -7.28
C THR A 115 -4.85 12.06 -6.12
N VAL A 116 -4.02 11.01 -6.17
CA VAL A 116 -3.03 10.73 -5.15
C VAL A 116 -1.66 10.58 -5.78
N HIS A 117 -0.73 11.45 -5.35
CA HIS A 117 0.69 11.32 -5.65
C HIS A 117 1.42 10.74 -4.45
N MET A 118 2.17 9.66 -4.66
CA MET A 118 2.78 8.88 -3.59
C MET A 118 4.19 8.42 -3.94
N VAL A 119 4.90 7.96 -2.91
CA VAL A 119 6.21 7.34 -3.03
C VAL A 119 6.14 5.94 -2.44
N PHE A 120 6.63 4.96 -3.18
CA PHE A 120 6.87 3.61 -2.71
C PHE A 120 8.34 3.48 -2.29
N ARG A 121 8.58 2.84 -1.13
CA ARG A 121 9.93 2.55 -0.62
C ARG A 121 10.03 1.13 -0.09
N GLY A 122 11.26 0.64 -0.07
CA GLY A 122 11.62 -0.65 0.52
C GLY A 122 12.97 -1.15 0.04
N ARG A 123 13.24 -2.44 0.28
CA ARG A 123 14.45 -3.11 -0.17
C ARG A 123 14.11 -4.32 -1.02
N PHE A 124 14.66 -4.38 -2.22
CA PHE A 124 14.55 -5.55 -3.08
C PHE A 124 15.45 -6.65 -2.52
N THR A 125 14.86 -7.57 -1.78
CA THR A 125 15.53 -8.73 -1.16
C THR A 125 14.94 -10.06 -1.61
N GLY A 126 13.73 -10.04 -2.20
CA GLY A 126 13.04 -11.21 -2.68
C GLY A 126 13.29 -11.49 -4.16
N THR A 127 12.23 -11.85 -4.91
CA THR A 127 12.31 -12.23 -6.32
C THR A 127 11.30 -11.43 -7.15
N PHE A 128 11.74 -10.90 -8.30
CA PHE A 128 10.89 -10.22 -9.28
C PHE A 128 11.15 -10.84 -10.66
N GLY A 129 10.21 -11.63 -11.16
CA GLY A 129 10.40 -12.43 -12.36
C GLY A 129 11.59 -13.38 -12.22
N LYS A 130 12.64 -13.19 -13.02
CA LYS A 130 13.90 -13.94 -12.93
C LYS A 130 14.99 -13.24 -12.10
N ALA A 131 14.75 -11.99 -11.70
CA ALA A 131 15.71 -11.22 -10.92
C ALA A 131 15.59 -11.55 -9.43
N ARG A 132 16.72 -11.63 -8.75
CA ARG A 132 16.82 -11.82 -7.31
C ARG A 132 17.38 -10.55 -6.67
N GLY A 133 16.74 -10.10 -5.62
CA GLY A 133 17.16 -8.92 -4.86
C GLY A 133 18.38 -9.21 -3.99
N GLU A 134 19.26 -8.23 -3.89
CA GLU A 134 20.49 -8.22 -3.09
C GLU A 134 20.46 -7.09 -2.04
N GLY A 135 19.25 -6.53 -1.78
CA GLY A 135 19.08 -5.44 -0.82
C GLY A 135 19.09 -4.04 -1.44
N GLN A 136 18.95 -3.94 -2.77
CA GLN A 136 18.87 -2.65 -3.45
C GLN A 136 17.73 -1.79 -2.88
N ALA A 137 18.00 -0.51 -2.65
CA ALA A 137 16.98 0.42 -2.21
C ALA A 137 15.99 0.71 -3.35
N ILE A 138 14.71 0.67 -3.02
CA ILE A 138 13.60 1.03 -3.90
C ILE A 138 13.00 2.35 -3.40
N ASP A 139 12.94 3.34 -4.27
CA ASP A 139 12.31 4.64 -4.04
C ASP A 139 11.80 5.16 -5.39
N PHE A 140 10.49 5.03 -5.66
CA PHE A 140 9.88 5.50 -6.90
C PHE A 140 8.50 6.09 -6.64
N ILE A 141 8.07 6.96 -7.54
CA ILE A 141 6.80 7.65 -7.47
C ILE A 141 5.71 6.92 -8.24
N ALA A 142 4.46 7.13 -7.80
CA ALA A 142 3.27 6.78 -8.54
C ALA A 142 2.21 7.87 -8.40
N THR A 143 1.28 7.91 -9.35
CA THR A 143 0.12 8.81 -9.30
C THR A 143 -1.10 8.07 -9.78
N ASP A 144 -2.14 8.06 -8.95
CA ASP A 144 -3.43 7.47 -9.25
C ASP A 144 -4.49 8.57 -9.41
N LEU A 145 -5.44 8.33 -10.31
CA LEU A 145 -6.74 8.98 -10.35
C LEU A 145 -7.79 7.94 -9.98
N LEU A 146 -8.47 8.14 -8.87
CA LEU A 146 -9.55 7.28 -8.38
C LEU A 146 -10.89 7.94 -8.62
N LYS A 147 -11.92 7.13 -8.93
CA LYS A 147 -13.32 7.53 -8.80
C LYS A 147 -13.94 6.80 -7.62
N VAL A 148 -14.67 7.54 -6.79
CA VAL A 148 -15.31 7.02 -5.58
C VAL A 148 -16.81 7.19 -5.68
N THR A 149 -17.55 6.10 -5.60
CA THR A 149 -19.01 6.10 -5.62
C THR A 149 -19.53 5.42 -4.36
N ASN A 150 -20.41 6.07 -3.62
CA ASN A 150 -20.98 5.54 -2.37
C ASN A 150 -19.90 5.11 -1.36
N GLY A 151 -18.80 5.87 -1.26
CA GLY A 151 -17.71 5.60 -0.31
C GLY A 151 -16.83 4.41 -0.67
N ARG A 152 -16.87 3.94 -1.93
CA ARG A 152 -16.00 2.87 -2.44
C ARG A 152 -15.37 3.29 -3.76
N ILE A 153 -14.12 2.92 -3.97
CA ILE A 153 -13.41 3.16 -5.24
C ILE A 153 -13.99 2.23 -6.30
N THR A 154 -14.52 2.82 -7.37
CA THR A 154 -15.09 2.08 -8.50
C THR A 154 -14.14 2.00 -9.68
N ASP A 155 -13.27 2.99 -9.84
CA ASP A 155 -12.37 3.10 -10.99
C ASP A 155 -10.99 3.58 -10.54
N ASN A 156 -9.94 3.07 -11.18
CA ASN A 156 -8.57 3.55 -11.03
C ASN A 156 -7.89 3.72 -12.39
N TRP A 157 -7.21 4.84 -12.56
CA TRP A 157 -6.20 5.11 -13.59
C TRP A 157 -4.91 5.39 -12.84
N HIS A 158 -3.84 4.66 -13.14
CA HIS A 158 -2.59 4.79 -12.41
C HIS A 158 -1.38 4.81 -13.32
N ILE A 159 -0.35 5.52 -12.91
CA ILE A 159 0.95 5.57 -13.57
C ILE A 159 2.02 5.47 -12.50
N GLU A 160 2.90 4.48 -12.63
CA GLU A 160 4.09 4.32 -11.80
C GLU A 160 5.34 4.68 -12.61
N ASP A 161 6.35 5.23 -11.94
CA ASP A 161 7.70 5.37 -12.53
C ASP A 161 8.40 4.00 -12.60
N ASN A 162 7.88 3.16 -13.50
CA ASN A 162 8.39 1.80 -13.70
C ASN A 162 9.83 1.77 -14.21
N LEU A 163 10.29 2.82 -14.92
CA LEU A 163 11.67 2.87 -15.37
C LEU A 163 12.63 3.03 -14.19
N THR A 164 12.34 3.93 -13.28
CA THR A 164 13.11 4.10 -12.03
C THR A 164 13.10 2.81 -11.21
N LEU A 165 11.92 2.21 -10.98
CA LEU A 165 11.79 0.95 -10.24
C LEU A 165 12.67 -0.16 -10.83
N LEU A 166 12.51 -0.45 -12.13
CA LEU A 166 13.23 -1.53 -12.80
C LEU A 166 14.74 -1.28 -12.85
N THR A 167 15.16 -0.02 -12.96
CA THR A 167 16.58 0.38 -12.92
C THR A 167 17.16 0.17 -11.51
N GLN A 168 16.45 0.57 -10.46
CA GLN A 168 16.85 0.35 -9.08
C GLN A 168 16.94 -1.14 -8.73
N MET A 169 16.03 -1.97 -9.27
CA MET A 169 16.09 -3.43 -9.14
C MET A 169 17.22 -4.07 -9.96
N GLY A 170 17.87 -3.34 -10.86
CA GLY A 170 18.87 -3.87 -11.78
C GLY A 170 18.28 -4.75 -12.91
N VAL A 171 16.96 -4.64 -13.15
CA VAL A 171 16.24 -5.37 -14.20
C VAL A 171 16.33 -4.65 -15.55
N ALA A 172 16.33 -3.31 -15.54
CA ALA A 172 16.52 -2.48 -16.70
C ALA A 172 17.84 -1.68 -16.62
N LYS A 173 18.39 -1.34 -17.78
CA LYS A 173 19.52 -0.41 -17.91
C LYS A 173 19.11 0.70 -18.86
N VAL A 174 19.45 1.93 -18.51
CA VAL A 174 19.32 3.09 -19.40
C VAL A 174 20.70 3.34 -19.99
N GLU A 175 20.83 3.18 -21.30
CA GLU A 175 22.03 3.60 -22.03
C GLU A 175 21.98 5.12 -22.20
N GLN A 176 23.05 5.78 -21.84
CA GLN A 176 23.23 7.24 -21.99
C GLN A 176 23.90 7.56 -23.30
#